data_4f65e7c9172d7c752ef5e4aa9af748a4
#
_entry.id   4f65e7c9172d7c752ef5e4aa9af748a4
#
_cell.length_a   1.000
_cell.length_b   1.000
_cell.length_c   1.000
_cell.angle_alpha   90.00
_cell.angle_beta   90.00
_cell.angle_gamma   90.00
#
_symmetry.space_group_name_H-M   'P 1'
#
loop_
_entity.id
_entity.type
_entity.pdbx_description
1 polymer ?
#
loop_
_entity_poly.entity_id
_entity_poly.type
_entity_poly.pdbx_seq_one_letter_code
_entity_poly.pdbx_strand_id
1 'polypeptide(L)'
;MTAQEKTRLKIGGALRFNYNYSDWKPESRNRGGEFDFDVLRLNVNASYKKIDLAVDYRFYPSSSGGGMLREGWIGCRFNDSHRLQIGLTTVPFGVLPYTGNNYFFNLNYYAGLEDDADMGIKYLFHKDRWELSLAYFQNADLSGTGGDSELSASRYAYDIAGRDKEAHQGNIRVVYHFGNLWRHQLGGSVLMGGLYNMDTRKTGLRTAFALHYVADYRRWNLKMQYTNYNLRPVRAPGEDRSVVTMAAYGSSYRIASRADIY
;
A
#
# COMPACT_ATOMS: atom_id res chain seq x y z
N MET A 1 -35.56 -27.00 -7.88
CA MET A 1 -35.54 -25.53 -7.82
C MET A 1 -34.09 -25.10 -7.68
N THR A 2 -33.48 -24.61 -8.74
CA THR A 2 -32.14 -24.06 -8.72
C THR A 2 -32.19 -22.69 -8.03
N ALA A 3 -31.57 -22.58 -6.88
CA ALA A 3 -31.43 -21.30 -6.20
C ALA A 3 -30.78 -20.32 -7.16
N GLN A 4 -31.48 -19.25 -7.49
CA GLN A 4 -30.98 -18.18 -8.35
C GLN A 4 -29.77 -17.55 -7.66
N GLU A 5 -28.57 -17.84 -8.12
CA GLU A 5 -27.32 -17.30 -7.56
C GLU A 5 -27.27 -15.80 -7.80
N LYS A 6 -27.46 -15.03 -6.72
CA LYS A 6 -27.49 -13.57 -6.76
C LYS A 6 -26.09 -13.00 -6.98
N THR A 7 -25.91 -12.30 -8.09
CA THR A 7 -24.79 -11.35 -8.25
C THR A 7 -24.92 -10.26 -7.19
N ARG A 8 -23.86 -10.02 -6.44
CA ARG A 8 -23.78 -8.89 -5.51
C ARG A 8 -22.89 -7.82 -6.13
N LEU A 9 -23.40 -6.61 -6.23
CA LEU A 9 -22.65 -5.43 -6.65
C LEU A 9 -22.70 -4.38 -5.53
N LYS A 10 -21.56 -3.86 -5.13
CA LYS A 10 -21.40 -2.81 -4.13
C LYS A 10 -20.60 -1.69 -4.74
N ILE A 11 -21.18 -0.51 -4.83
CA ILE A 11 -20.51 0.71 -5.29
C ILE A 11 -20.41 1.63 -4.09
N GLY A 12 -19.23 2.21 -3.89
CA GLY A 12 -18.94 3.17 -2.83
C GLY A 12 -17.91 4.17 -3.28
N GLY A 13 -17.63 5.13 -2.42
CA GLY A 13 -16.62 6.13 -2.72
C GLY A 13 -16.42 7.09 -1.57
N ALA A 14 -15.50 8.04 -1.77
CA ALA A 14 -15.22 9.11 -0.84
C ALA A 14 -14.84 10.36 -1.62
N LEU A 15 -15.22 11.51 -1.10
CA LEU A 15 -14.83 12.82 -1.62
C LEU A 15 -14.20 13.61 -0.48
N ARG A 16 -13.00 14.16 -0.70
CA ARG A 16 -12.25 14.88 0.31
C ARG A 16 -11.82 16.26 -0.22
N PHE A 17 -12.06 17.26 0.59
CA PHE A 17 -11.57 18.61 0.43
C PHE A 17 -10.74 18.98 1.65
N ASN A 18 -9.74 19.84 1.46
CA ASN A 18 -8.96 20.42 2.53
C ASN A 18 -9.13 21.92 2.54
N TYR A 19 -9.09 22.52 3.73
CA TYR A 19 -8.87 23.95 3.92
C TYR A 19 -7.50 24.12 4.57
N ASN A 20 -6.60 24.80 3.87
CA ASN A 20 -5.23 24.99 4.30
C ASN A 20 -4.98 26.45 4.69
N TYR A 21 -4.52 26.65 5.91
CA TYR A 21 -4.12 27.96 6.43
C TYR A 21 -2.78 27.83 7.16
N SER A 22 -1.86 28.73 6.86
CA SER A 22 -0.53 28.80 7.51
C SER A 22 -0.21 30.26 7.82
N ASP A 23 -0.20 30.63 9.11
CA ASP A 23 0.06 31.98 9.57
C ASP A 23 1.53 32.42 9.36
N TRP A 24 2.46 31.45 9.34
CA TRP A 24 3.90 31.68 9.06
C TRP A 24 4.21 31.86 7.56
N LYS A 25 3.27 31.55 6.66
CA LYS A 25 3.40 31.79 5.23
C LYS A 25 2.66 33.09 4.87
N PRO A 26 3.38 34.19 4.49
CA PRO A 26 2.75 35.47 4.19
C PRO A 26 1.62 35.38 3.16
N GLU A 27 1.81 34.56 2.11
CA GLU A 27 0.81 34.37 1.06
C GLU A 27 -0.47 33.72 1.57
N SER A 28 -0.36 32.66 2.39
CA SER A 28 -1.51 31.99 3.00
C SER A 28 -2.25 32.91 3.98
N ARG A 29 -1.48 33.63 4.80
CA ARG A 29 -2.03 34.60 5.76
C ARG A 29 -2.78 35.73 5.06
N ASN A 30 -2.22 36.31 4.00
CA ASN A 30 -2.81 37.46 3.31
C ASN A 30 -4.06 37.09 2.52
N ARG A 31 -4.15 35.82 2.05
CA ARG A 31 -5.36 35.31 1.36
C ARG A 31 -6.40 34.71 2.32
N GLY A 32 -6.08 34.57 3.61
CA GLY A 32 -6.98 33.94 4.59
C GLY A 32 -7.10 32.42 4.41
N GLY A 33 -6.10 31.77 3.80
CA GLY A 33 -6.15 30.35 3.46
C GLY A 33 -6.76 30.03 2.09
N GLU A 34 -6.89 28.73 1.81
CA GLU A 34 -7.45 28.24 0.54
C GLU A 34 -8.11 26.87 0.68
N PHE A 35 -9.14 26.63 -0.13
CA PHE A 35 -9.73 25.30 -0.27
C PHE A 35 -9.07 24.55 -1.40
N ASP A 36 -8.70 23.30 -1.13
CA ASP A 36 -8.17 22.40 -2.11
C ASP A 36 -9.04 21.17 -2.26
N PHE A 37 -9.22 20.73 -3.50
CA PHE A 37 -9.68 19.40 -3.81
C PHE A 37 -8.55 18.41 -3.55
N ASP A 38 -8.82 17.38 -2.76
CA ASP A 38 -7.81 16.38 -2.42
C ASP A 38 -8.01 15.09 -3.24
N VAL A 39 -9.12 14.39 -3.05
CA VAL A 39 -9.36 13.14 -3.76
C VAL A 39 -10.84 12.83 -3.92
N LEU A 40 -11.20 12.29 -5.10
CA LEU A 40 -12.43 11.52 -5.31
C LEU A 40 -12.04 10.04 -5.48
N ARG A 41 -12.59 9.17 -4.63
CA ARG A 41 -12.43 7.71 -4.72
C ARG A 41 -13.71 7.08 -5.23
N LEU A 42 -13.55 6.07 -6.08
CA LEU A 42 -14.63 5.20 -6.54
C LEU A 42 -14.26 3.76 -6.26
N ASN A 43 -15.09 3.08 -5.48
CA ASN A 43 -14.90 1.67 -5.13
C ASN A 43 -16.02 0.82 -5.74
N VAL A 44 -15.65 -0.23 -6.44
CA VAL A 44 -16.58 -1.21 -6.99
C VAL A 44 -16.17 -2.59 -6.50
N ASN A 45 -17.10 -3.29 -5.85
CA ASN A 45 -16.93 -4.68 -5.45
C ASN A 45 -18.07 -5.52 -6.04
N ALA A 46 -17.73 -6.56 -6.75
CA ALA A 46 -18.69 -7.49 -7.32
C ALA A 46 -18.38 -8.92 -6.89
N SER A 47 -19.42 -9.70 -6.69
CA SER A 47 -19.31 -11.15 -6.40
C SER A 47 -20.34 -11.92 -7.20
N TYR A 48 -19.87 -12.96 -7.87
CA TYR A 48 -20.72 -13.95 -8.56
C TYR A 48 -20.19 -15.33 -8.31
N LYS A 49 -21.02 -16.20 -7.71
CA LYS A 49 -20.60 -17.56 -7.28
C LYS A 49 -19.35 -17.48 -6.40
N LYS A 50 -18.26 -18.10 -6.86
CA LYS A 50 -16.96 -18.14 -6.17
C LYS A 50 -16.00 -17.07 -6.66
N ILE A 51 -16.41 -16.22 -7.59
CA ILE A 51 -15.57 -15.18 -8.18
C ILE A 51 -15.89 -13.85 -7.51
N ASP A 52 -14.87 -13.14 -7.13
CA ASP A 52 -14.91 -11.78 -6.60
C ASP A 52 -14.11 -10.85 -7.52
N LEU A 53 -14.55 -9.61 -7.62
CA LEU A 53 -13.86 -8.52 -8.30
C LEU A 53 -13.84 -7.33 -7.34
N ALA A 54 -12.71 -6.66 -7.23
CA ALA A 54 -12.62 -5.36 -6.55
C ALA A 54 -11.82 -4.37 -7.38
N VAL A 55 -12.30 -3.12 -7.38
CA VAL A 55 -11.65 -1.99 -8.03
C VAL A 55 -11.73 -0.79 -7.08
N ASP A 56 -10.61 -0.14 -6.81
CA ASP A 56 -10.51 1.17 -6.14
C ASP A 56 -9.79 2.12 -7.08
N TYR A 57 -10.53 3.06 -7.67
CA TYR A 57 -9.97 4.11 -8.52
C TYR A 57 -9.99 5.44 -7.79
N ARG A 58 -8.88 6.15 -7.82
CA ARG A 58 -8.70 7.45 -7.17
C ARG A 58 -8.39 8.52 -8.20
N PHE A 59 -9.10 9.63 -8.09
CA PHE A 59 -8.90 10.85 -8.89
C PHE A 59 -8.26 11.90 -7.98
N TYR A 60 -7.01 12.20 -8.20
CA TYR A 60 -6.27 13.29 -7.54
C TYR A 60 -6.14 14.49 -8.48
N PRO A 61 -5.83 15.71 -7.98
CA PRO A 61 -5.37 16.81 -8.81
C PRO A 61 -4.17 16.40 -9.67
N SER A 62 -4.01 17.01 -10.84
CA SER A 62 -2.87 16.73 -11.74
C SER A 62 -1.52 16.98 -11.05
N SER A 63 -1.45 17.98 -10.16
CA SER A 63 -0.29 18.29 -9.34
C SER A 63 0.11 17.16 -8.39
N SER A 64 -0.83 16.26 -8.08
CA SER A 64 -0.63 15.09 -7.20
C SER A 64 -0.66 13.76 -7.99
N GLY A 65 -0.37 13.81 -9.28
CA GLY A 65 -0.26 12.63 -10.14
C GLY A 65 -1.51 12.23 -10.92
N GLY A 66 -2.65 12.92 -10.73
CA GLY A 66 -3.89 12.67 -11.46
C GLY A 66 -4.59 11.38 -11.05
N GLY A 67 -5.30 10.75 -11.99
CA GLY A 67 -6.06 9.52 -11.71
C GLY A 67 -5.17 8.27 -11.64
N MET A 68 -5.53 7.33 -10.75
CA MET A 68 -4.82 6.06 -10.61
C MET A 68 -5.73 4.92 -10.18
N LEU A 69 -5.42 3.72 -10.63
CA LEU A 69 -5.98 2.49 -10.08
C LEU A 69 -5.18 2.15 -8.82
N ARG A 70 -5.81 2.25 -7.64
CA ARG A 70 -5.17 1.92 -6.37
C ARG A 70 -5.20 0.41 -6.09
N GLU A 71 -6.28 -0.24 -6.48
CA GLU A 71 -6.49 -1.67 -6.34
C GLU A 71 -7.40 -2.14 -7.46
N GLY A 72 -7.06 -3.28 -8.08
CA GLY A 72 -7.86 -3.87 -9.15
C GLY A 72 -7.51 -5.34 -9.32
N TRP A 73 -8.36 -6.24 -8.79
CA TRP A 73 -8.09 -7.66 -8.84
C TRP A 73 -9.36 -8.49 -9.08
N ILE A 74 -9.17 -9.68 -9.62
CA ILE A 74 -10.14 -10.74 -9.65
C ILE A 74 -9.71 -11.85 -8.69
N GLY A 75 -10.65 -12.45 -7.98
CA GLY A 75 -10.37 -13.48 -7.01
C GLY A 75 -11.28 -14.69 -7.13
N CYS A 76 -10.82 -15.81 -6.58
CA CYS A 76 -11.59 -17.05 -6.46
C CYS A 76 -11.63 -17.48 -4.99
N ARG A 77 -12.83 -17.74 -4.48
CA ARG A 77 -13.07 -18.37 -3.18
C ARG A 77 -13.17 -19.89 -3.37
N PHE A 78 -12.16 -20.62 -2.93
CA PHE A 78 -12.21 -22.09 -2.97
C PHE A 78 -13.24 -22.62 -1.97
N ASN A 79 -13.22 -22.04 -0.75
CA ASN A 79 -14.18 -22.26 0.34
C ASN A 79 -14.18 -21.03 1.27
N ASP A 80 -14.79 -21.12 2.44
CA ASP A 80 -14.90 -20.01 3.39
C ASP A 80 -13.56 -19.58 3.98
N SER A 81 -12.56 -20.48 4.00
CA SER A 81 -11.25 -20.22 4.59
C SER A 81 -10.17 -19.85 3.55
N HIS A 82 -10.35 -20.21 2.28
CA HIS A 82 -9.29 -20.13 1.27
C HIS A 82 -9.71 -19.27 0.08
N ARG A 83 -8.91 -18.26 -0.23
CA ARG A 83 -9.14 -17.32 -1.33
C ARG A 83 -7.85 -17.00 -2.07
N LEU A 84 -7.96 -16.87 -3.40
CA LEU A 84 -6.88 -16.39 -4.26
C LEU A 84 -7.30 -15.06 -4.89
N GLN A 85 -6.38 -14.14 -5.03
CA GLN A 85 -6.52 -12.86 -5.73
C GLN A 85 -5.41 -12.74 -6.77
N ILE A 86 -5.74 -12.21 -7.96
CA ILE A 86 -4.80 -11.97 -9.05
C ILE A 86 -5.06 -10.57 -9.59
N GLY A 87 -4.03 -9.78 -9.75
CA GLY A 87 -4.08 -8.41 -10.24
C GLY A 87 -3.33 -7.45 -9.33
N LEU A 88 -3.74 -6.18 -9.35
CA LEU A 88 -3.21 -5.15 -8.47
C LEU A 88 -3.85 -5.32 -7.08
N THR A 89 -3.10 -5.88 -6.15
CA THR A 89 -3.62 -6.19 -4.81
C THR A 89 -2.76 -5.55 -3.73
N THR A 90 -3.42 -5.14 -2.64
CA THR A 90 -2.74 -4.62 -1.44
C THR A 90 -1.66 -5.58 -0.96
N VAL A 91 -0.46 -5.08 -0.77
CA VAL A 91 0.69 -5.82 -0.23
C VAL A 91 0.41 -6.22 1.23
N PRO A 92 0.50 -7.52 1.57
CA PRO A 92 0.21 -7.99 2.92
C PRO A 92 1.40 -7.77 3.85
N PHE A 93 1.50 -6.55 4.43
CA PHE A 93 2.59 -6.18 5.34
C PHE A 93 2.06 -5.35 6.52
N GLY A 94 2.51 -5.64 7.74
CA GLY A 94 2.17 -4.90 8.94
C GLY A 94 0.69 -4.87 9.32
N VAL A 95 0.25 -3.74 9.86
CA VAL A 95 -1.15 -3.51 10.25
C VAL A 95 -2.02 -3.30 9.02
N LEU A 96 -3.10 -4.08 8.89
CA LEU A 96 -4.11 -3.93 7.86
C LEU A 96 -5.50 -3.75 8.49
N PRO A 97 -6.43 -2.98 7.89
CA PRO A 97 -6.20 -2.11 6.73
C PRO A 97 -5.23 -0.99 7.08
N TYR A 98 -4.54 -0.52 6.07
CA TYR A 98 -3.53 0.53 6.24
C TYR A 98 -4.07 1.80 6.88
N THR A 99 -3.22 2.49 7.65
CA THR A 99 -3.54 3.77 8.27
C THR A 99 -3.68 4.90 7.24
N GLY A 100 -3.15 4.74 6.03
CA GLY A 100 -3.35 5.63 4.90
C GLY A 100 -4.82 5.84 4.50
N ASN A 101 -5.75 5.00 4.99
CA ASN A 101 -7.19 5.26 4.92
C ASN A 101 -7.67 6.27 5.98
N ASN A 102 -6.81 6.68 6.90
CA ASN A 102 -7.05 7.72 7.89
C ASN A 102 -6.44 9.04 7.43
N TYR A 103 -6.71 10.11 8.17
CA TYR A 103 -6.16 11.43 7.88
C TYR A 103 -4.68 11.55 8.23
N PHE A 104 -4.21 10.81 9.24
CA PHE A 104 -2.82 10.83 9.69
C PHE A 104 -2.03 9.67 9.12
N PHE A 105 -0.87 9.97 8.57
CA PHE A 105 0.08 9.00 8.05
C PHE A 105 1.17 8.72 9.09
N ASN A 106 1.68 7.51 9.11
CA ASN A 106 2.79 7.10 9.95
C ASN A 106 4.10 6.95 9.14
N LEU A 107 5.20 6.63 9.82
CA LEU A 107 6.50 6.48 9.17
C LEU A 107 6.53 5.36 8.12
N ASN A 108 5.77 4.27 8.31
CA ASN A 108 5.73 3.18 7.33
C ASN A 108 5.11 3.63 6.01
N TYR A 109 4.13 4.53 6.05
CA TYR A 109 3.57 5.16 4.87
C TYR A 109 4.68 5.91 4.10
N TYR A 110 5.47 6.75 4.78
CA TYR A 110 6.56 7.51 4.17
C TYR A 110 7.75 6.63 3.73
N ALA A 111 7.84 5.41 4.24
CA ALA A 111 8.85 4.43 3.83
C ALA A 111 8.40 3.53 2.68
N GLY A 112 7.20 3.73 2.10
CA GLY A 112 6.67 2.88 1.04
C GLY A 112 6.34 1.46 1.48
N LEU A 113 5.90 1.30 2.73
CA LEU A 113 5.52 0.00 3.32
C LEU A 113 4.06 -0.05 3.72
N GLU A 114 3.32 1.02 3.46
CA GLU A 114 1.91 1.13 3.81
C GLU A 114 1.14 1.85 2.71
N ASP A 115 -0.11 1.48 2.50
CA ASP A 115 -0.97 1.88 1.38
C ASP A 115 -0.42 1.45 0.01
N ASP A 116 0.36 0.38 0.03
CA ASP A 116 1.05 -0.20 -1.11
C ASP A 116 0.21 -1.30 -1.77
N ALA A 117 0.21 -1.35 -3.10
CA ALA A 117 -0.44 -2.39 -3.89
C ALA A 117 0.38 -2.71 -5.13
N ASP A 118 0.62 -3.98 -5.35
CA ASP A 118 1.48 -4.48 -6.41
C ASP A 118 0.75 -5.45 -7.34
N MET A 119 1.29 -5.60 -8.55
CA MET A 119 0.79 -6.53 -9.56
C MET A 119 1.29 -7.94 -9.30
N GLY A 120 0.35 -8.86 -8.97
CA GLY A 120 0.74 -10.23 -8.69
C GLY A 120 -0.39 -11.15 -8.28
N ILE A 121 -0.04 -12.11 -7.46
CA ILE A 121 -0.93 -13.16 -6.94
C ILE A 121 -0.84 -13.16 -5.42
N LYS A 122 -2.00 -13.17 -4.76
CA LYS A 122 -2.11 -13.22 -3.30
C LYS A 122 -3.07 -14.32 -2.86
N TYR A 123 -2.58 -15.21 -2.03
CA TYR A 123 -3.38 -16.23 -1.36
C TYR A 123 -3.70 -15.80 0.06
N LEU A 124 -4.96 -15.95 0.44
CA LEU A 124 -5.49 -15.60 1.75
C LEU A 124 -6.11 -16.84 2.40
N PHE A 125 -5.68 -17.09 3.62
CA PHE A 125 -6.26 -18.10 4.48
C PHE A 125 -6.77 -17.44 5.76
N HIS A 126 -8.01 -17.77 6.13
CA HIS A 126 -8.62 -17.36 7.39
C HIS A 126 -9.39 -18.52 7.97
N LYS A 127 -9.00 -18.95 9.16
CA LYS A 127 -9.72 -19.99 9.90
C LYS A 127 -9.57 -19.76 11.39
N ASP A 128 -10.70 -19.82 12.10
CA ASP A 128 -10.78 -19.60 13.54
C ASP A 128 -10.16 -18.25 13.96
N ARG A 129 -8.99 -18.30 14.59
CA ARG A 129 -8.26 -17.13 15.08
C ARG A 129 -7.04 -16.77 14.26
N TRP A 130 -6.80 -17.48 13.15
CA TRP A 130 -5.61 -17.32 12.34
C TRP A 130 -5.90 -16.71 10.98
N GLU A 131 -5.09 -15.75 10.60
CA GLU A 131 -5.00 -15.25 9.24
C GLU A 131 -3.59 -15.49 8.70
N LEU A 132 -3.51 -15.96 7.47
CA LEU A 132 -2.27 -16.07 6.71
C LEU A 132 -2.47 -15.43 5.34
N SER A 133 -1.53 -14.59 4.95
CA SER A 133 -1.43 -14.05 3.59
C SER A 133 -0.07 -14.43 3.01
N LEU A 134 -0.10 -15.02 1.83
CA LEU A 134 1.09 -15.29 1.02
C LEU A 134 0.92 -14.53 -0.28
N ALA A 135 1.93 -13.79 -0.71
CA ALA A 135 1.85 -13.08 -1.97
C ALA A 135 3.18 -13.14 -2.73
N TYR A 136 3.05 -13.12 -4.05
CA TYR A 136 4.14 -12.87 -4.98
C TYR A 136 3.71 -11.77 -5.95
N PHE A 137 4.53 -10.75 -6.05
CA PHE A 137 4.34 -9.62 -6.94
C PHE A 137 5.47 -9.57 -7.96
N GLN A 138 5.10 -9.41 -9.22
CA GLN A 138 6.06 -9.30 -10.31
C GLN A 138 6.69 -7.92 -10.36
N ASN A 139 5.89 -6.89 -10.08
CA ASN A 139 6.25 -5.48 -10.18
C ASN A 139 5.28 -4.62 -9.37
N ALA A 140 5.69 -3.37 -9.14
CA ALA A 140 4.87 -2.34 -8.53
C ALA A 140 3.60 -2.02 -9.34
N ASP A 141 2.68 -1.27 -8.74
CA ASP A 141 1.44 -0.80 -9.34
C ASP A 141 1.66 0.07 -10.59
N LEU A 142 2.80 0.72 -10.67
CA LEU A 142 3.12 1.80 -11.60
C LEU A 142 4.06 1.43 -12.73
N SER A 143 4.38 0.17 -12.87
CA SER A 143 5.12 -0.30 -14.02
C SER A 143 4.27 -0.11 -15.27
N GLY A 144 4.29 1.10 -15.82
CA GLY A 144 3.60 1.39 -17.08
C GLY A 144 4.08 0.45 -18.20
N THR A 145 3.25 0.27 -19.20
CA THR A 145 3.52 -0.53 -20.41
C THR A 145 4.68 0.04 -21.26
N GLY A 146 5.78 0.35 -20.69
CA GLY A 146 6.89 0.94 -21.41
C GLY A 146 8.21 0.81 -20.70
N GLY A 147 8.24 0.10 -19.59
CA GLY A 147 9.47 -0.39 -18.97
C GLY A 147 10.45 0.66 -18.46
N ASP A 148 10.66 1.74 -19.17
CA ASP A 148 11.76 2.67 -18.95
C ASP A 148 11.37 4.07 -18.44
N SER A 149 10.10 4.28 -18.09
CA SER A 149 9.66 5.56 -17.53
C SER A 149 10.00 5.66 -16.06
N GLU A 150 10.60 6.77 -15.65
CA GLU A 150 10.78 7.09 -14.24
C GLU A 150 9.42 7.35 -13.57
N LEU A 151 9.26 6.86 -12.37
CA LEU A 151 8.13 7.22 -11.54
C LEU A 151 8.20 8.69 -11.14
N SER A 152 7.12 9.42 -11.38
CA SER A 152 7.02 10.81 -10.95
C SER A 152 7.05 10.91 -9.43
N ALA A 153 7.94 11.73 -8.90
CA ALA A 153 8.01 12.04 -7.48
C ALA A 153 6.78 12.81 -6.96
N SER A 154 5.92 13.31 -7.86
CA SER A 154 4.72 14.07 -7.50
C SER A 154 3.46 13.22 -7.30
N ARG A 155 3.57 11.90 -7.34
CA ARG A 155 2.41 11.02 -7.11
C ARG A 155 1.95 11.00 -5.67
N TYR A 156 0.66 10.75 -5.52
CA TYR A 156 0.03 10.62 -4.22
C TYR A 156 0.26 9.24 -3.57
N ALA A 157 0.46 8.19 -4.34
CA ALA A 157 0.74 6.85 -3.80
C ALA A 157 2.23 6.67 -3.52
N TYR A 158 2.54 5.92 -2.48
CA TYR A 158 3.91 5.58 -2.13
C TYR A 158 4.44 4.47 -2.99
N ASP A 159 5.61 4.71 -3.54
CA ASP A 159 6.35 3.72 -4.29
C ASP A 159 7.83 4.13 -4.39
N ILE A 160 8.68 3.20 -4.77
CA ILE A 160 10.07 3.49 -5.09
C ILE A 160 10.11 4.32 -6.37
N ALA A 161 10.71 5.51 -6.27
CA ALA A 161 10.76 6.49 -7.36
C ALA A 161 12.15 6.60 -7.98
N GLY A 162 12.23 7.29 -9.13
CA GLY A 162 13.47 7.53 -9.86
C GLY A 162 13.87 6.30 -10.66
N ARG A 163 15.16 5.97 -10.61
CA ARG A 163 15.77 4.91 -11.44
C ARG A 163 15.65 3.51 -10.87
N ASP A 164 15.18 3.34 -9.65
CA ASP A 164 14.92 2.05 -9.04
C ASP A 164 13.46 1.65 -9.22
N LYS A 165 13.21 0.36 -9.42
CA LYS A 165 11.85 -0.22 -9.52
C LYS A 165 11.76 -1.47 -8.68
N GLU A 166 10.60 -1.70 -8.11
CA GLU A 166 10.29 -2.95 -7.42
C GLU A 166 10.14 -4.10 -8.41
N ALA A 167 10.68 -5.25 -8.06
CA ALA A 167 10.60 -6.45 -8.89
C ALA A 167 10.66 -7.72 -8.03
N HIS A 168 9.91 -8.75 -8.43
CA HIS A 168 9.98 -10.10 -7.85
C HIS A 168 9.88 -10.10 -6.32
N GLN A 169 8.78 -9.58 -5.78
CA GLN A 169 8.56 -9.46 -4.34
C GLN A 169 7.73 -10.61 -3.80
N GLY A 170 8.22 -11.24 -2.73
CA GLY A 170 7.48 -12.21 -1.93
C GLY A 170 7.09 -11.64 -0.57
N ASN A 171 5.86 -11.93 -0.13
CA ASN A 171 5.35 -11.48 1.16
C ASN A 171 4.70 -12.64 1.92
N ILE A 172 4.94 -12.67 3.23
CA ILE A 172 4.25 -13.53 4.19
C ILE A 172 3.76 -12.66 5.33
N ARG A 173 2.47 -12.77 5.67
CA ARG A 173 1.88 -12.12 6.83
C ARG A 173 1.04 -13.13 7.59
N VAL A 174 1.27 -13.23 8.92
CA VAL A 174 0.52 -14.09 9.83
C VAL A 174 -0.06 -13.24 10.94
N VAL A 175 -1.32 -13.46 11.30
CA VAL A 175 -2.00 -12.78 12.40
C VAL A 175 -2.76 -13.78 13.25
N TYR A 176 -2.68 -13.60 14.56
CA TYR A 176 -3.45 -14.33 15.54
C TYR A 176 -4.39 -13.38 16.27
N HIS A 177 -5.68 -13.72 16.29
CA HIS A 177 -6.73 -12.97 16.98
C HIS A 177 -7.07 -13.61 18.31
N PHE A 178 -7.20 -12.79 19.38
CA PHE A 178 -7.55 -13.29 20.70
C PHE A 178 -8.31 -12.24 21.50
N GLY A 179 -8.84 -12.69 22.66
CA GLY A 179 -9.66 -11.88 23.55
C GLY A 179 -11.14 -11.86 23.17
N ASN A 180 -11.97 -11.46 24.13
CA ASN A 180 -13.42 -11.39 23.99
C ASN A 180 -13.92 -9.95 24.14
N LEU A 181 -13.71 -9.34 25.31
CA LEU A 181 -14.13 -7.97 25.58
C LEU A 181 -13.22 -6.95 24.88
N TRP A 182 -11.92 -7.17 24.95
CA TRP A 182 -10.91 -6.55 24.11
C TRP A 182 -10.60 -7.49 22.96
N ARG A 183 -10.70 -6.98 21.73
CA ARG A 183 -10.27 -7.72 20.54
C ARG A 183 -8.82 -7.38 20.27
N HIS A 184 -7.99 -8.39 20.26
CA HIS A 184 -6.56 -8.25 20.05
C HIS A 184 -6.12 -8.92 18.77
N GLN A 185 -5.13 -8.37 18.14
CA GLN A 185 -4.40 -8.95 17.01
C GLN A 185 -2.90 -8.87 17.30
N LEU A 186 -2.21 -9.97 17.19
CA LEU A 186 -0.76 -10.02 17.19
C LEU A 186 -0.32 -10.60 15.86
N GLY A 187 0.57 -9.92 15.16
CA GLY A 187 0.99 -10.38 13.83
C GLY A 187 2.43 -10.08 13.50
N GLY A 188 2.93 -10.84 12.54
CA GLY A 188 4.26 -10.68 11.96
C GLY A 188 4.19 -10.69 10.44
N SER A 189 5.11 -9.98 9.79
CA SER A 189 5.19 -9.90 8.34
C SER A 189 6.63 -9.89 7.88
N VAL A 190 6.87 -10.50 6.73
CA VAL A 190 8.16 -10.48 6.04
C VAL A 190 7.91 -10.10 4.58
N LEU A 191 8.78 -9.24 4.07
CA LEU A 191 8.86 -8.84 2.67
C LEU A 191 10.27 -9.09 2.18
N MET A 192 10.41 -9.69 0.99
CA MET A 192 11.67 -9.82 0.29
C MET A 192 11.43 -9.60 -1.20
N GLY A 193 12.15 -8.64 -1.79
CA GLY A 193 11.99 -8.28 -3.20
C GLY A 193 13.25 -7.70 -3.80
N GLY A 194 13.22 -7.50 -5.11
CA GLY A 194 14.29 -6.89 -5.88
C GLY A 194 14.11 -5.36 -6.00
N LEU A 195 15.24 -4.70 -6.13
CA LEU A 195 15.35 -3.29 -6.53
C LEU A 195 16.06 -3.26 -7.89
N TYR A 196 15.30 -3.28 -8.98
CA TYR A 196 15.85 -3.18 -10.32
C TYR A 196 16.25 -1.73 -10.62
N ASN A 197 17.52 -1.52 -10.89
CA ASN A 197 18.04 -0.20 -11.28
C ASN A 197 18.12 -0.09 -12.80
N MET A 198 17.46 0.94 -13.36
CA MET A 198 17.33 1.14 -14.81
C MET A 198 18.65 1.52 -15.50
N ASP A 199 19.58 2.15 -14.79
CA ASP A 199 20.87 2.57 -15.35
C ASP A 199 21.85 1.40 -15.42
N THR A 200 21.98 0.68 -14.33
CA THR A 200 22.89 -0.47 -14.24
C THR A 200 22.31 -1.75 -14.81
N ARG A 201 20.97 -1.81 -15.00
CA ARG A 201 20.20 -2.99 -15.42
C ARG A 201 20.42 -4.19 -14.49
N LYS A 202 20.71 -3.94 -13.23
CA LYS A 202 20.95 -4.95 -12.20
C LYS A 202 19.92 -4.83 -11.09
N THR A 203 19.65 -5.94 -10.44
CA THR A 203 18.70 -6.02 -9.33
C THR A 203 19.43 -6.08 -8.01
N GLY A 204 19.18 -5.13 -7.14
CA GLY A 204 19.56 -5.13 -5.74
C GLY A 204 18.52 -5.87 -4.89
N LEU A 205 18.62 -5.75 -3.56
CA LEU A 205 17.76 -6.43 -2.61
C LEU A 205 16.98 -5.43 -1.77
N ARG A 206 15.68 -5.70 -1.58
CA ARG A 206 14.78 -5.04 -0.64
C ARG A 206 14.28 -6.08 0.36
N THR A 207 14.39 -5.81 1.65
CA THR A 207 13.85 -6.69 2.69
C THR A 207 13.21 -5.86 3.79
N ALA A 208 12.08 -6.34 4.29
CA ALA A 208 11.44 -5.76 5.46
C ALA A 208 10.89 -6.86 6.37
N PHE A 209 10.88 -6.57 7.67
CA PHE A 209 10.26 -7.38 8.70
C PHE A 209 9.43 -6.47 9.60
N ALA A 210 8.23 -6.89 9.94
CA ALA A 210 7.40 -6.17 10.90
C ALA A 210 6.78 -7.10 11.94
N LEU A 211 6.68 -6.58 13.17
CA LEU A 211 5.81 -7.09 14.22
C LEU A 211 4.76 -6.04 14.52
N HIS A 212 3.51 -6.45 14.71
CA HIS A 212 2.45 -5.52 15.03
C HIS A 212 1.48 -6.07 16.06
N TYR A 213 0.90 -5.14 16.79
CA TYR A 213 -0.15 -5.42 17.76
C TYR A 213 -1.27 -4.40 17.57
N VAL A 214 -2.52 -4.90 17.56
CA VAL A 214 -3.72 -4.07 17.54
C VAL A 214 -4.63 -4.47 18.67
N ALA A 215 -5.19 -3.50 19.37
CA ALA A 215 -6.21 -3.73 20.40
C ALA A 215 -7.40 -2.79 20.18
N ASP A 216 -8.60 -3.37 20.17
CA ASP A 216 -9.87 -2.67 20.03
C ASP A 216 -10.75 -2.88 21.28
N TYR A 217 -11.18 -1.79 21.88
CA TYR A 217 -12.14 -1.80 22.96
C TYR A 217 -13.07 -0.60 22.92
N ARG A 218 -14.34 -0.82 22.66
CA ARG A 218 -15.35 0.26 22.54
C ARG A 218 -14.91 1.36 21.58
N ARG A 219 -14.50 2.53 22.11
CA ARG A 219 -14.03 3.70 21.35
C ARG A 219 -12.50 3.75 21.19
N TRP A 220 -11.79 2.86 21.89
CA TRP A 220 -10.33 2.84 21.90
C TRP A 220 -9.81 1.88 20.85
N ASN A 221 -8.92 2.37 20.01
CA ASN A 221 -8.16 1.58 19.07
C ASN A 221 -6.68 1.90 19.24
N LEU A 222 -5.91 0.91 19.65
CA LEU A 222 -4.45 1.00 19.78
C LEU A 222 -3.83 0.20 18.66
N LYS A 223 -2.91 0.81 17.91
CA LYS A 223 -2.10 0.17 16.88
C LYS A 223 -0.64 0.43 17.18
N MET A 224 0.16 -0.63 17.24
CA MET A 224 1.61 -0.58 17.43
C MET A 224 2.27 -1.43 16.35
N GLN A 225 3.34 -0.93 15.77
CA GLN A 225 4.11 -1.67 14.78
C GLN A 225 5.60 -1.33 14.93
N TYR A 226 6.42 -2.36 14.95
CA TYR A 226 7.85 -2.26 14.76
C TYR A 226 8.19 -2.76 13.36
N THR A 227 9.02 -2.02 12.63
CA THR A 227 9.46 -2.39 11.30
C THR A 227 10.97 -2.21 11.18
N ASN A 228 11.65 -3.24 10.68
CA ASN A 228 13.03 -3.14 10.21
C ASN A 228 13.02 -3.22 8.68
N TYR A 229 13.57 -2.20 8.02
CA TYR A 229 13.58 -2.08 6.57
C TYR A 229 15.01 -1.90 6.06
N ASN A 230 15.39 -2.69 5.06
CA ASN A 230 16.74 -2.72 4.51
C ASN A 230 16.70 -2.67 2.99
N LEU A 231 17.34 -1.67 2.43
CA LEU A 231 17.47 -1.42 0.99
C LEU A 231 18.95 -1.57 0.58
N ARG A 232 19.22 -2.41 -0.40
CA ARG A 232 20.56 -2.64 -0.96
C ARG A 232 20.53 -2.46 -2.48
N PRO A 233 20.43 -1.22 -2.97
CA PRO A 233 20.40 -0.95 -4.39
C PRO A 233 21.75 -1.24 -5.06
N VAL A 234 21.72 -1.55 -6.35
CA VAL A 234 22.92 -1.63 -7.18
C VAL A 234 23.05 -0.34 -7.96
N ARG A 235 24.14 0.38 -7.74
CA ARG A 235 24.41 1.70 -8.34
C ARG A 235 25.58 1.63 -9.33
N ALA A 236 25.63 2.63 -10.21
CA ALA A 236 26.81 2.89 -11.05
C ALA A 236 28.02 3.36 -10.18
N PRO A 237 29.25 3.24 -10.67
CA PRO A 237 30.41 3.78 -9.96
C PRO A 237 30.25 5.29 -9.72
N GLY A 238 30.48 5.73 -8.49
CA GLY A 238 30.37 7.13 -8.09
C GLY A 238 28.99 7.56 -7.56
N GLU A 239 27.96 6.73 -7.68
CA GLU A 239 26.66 6.98 -7.11
C GLU A 239 26.56 6.52 -5.65
N ASP A 240 25.77 7.25 -4.85
CA ASP A 240 25.50 6.88 -3.47
C ASP A 240 24.64 5.61 -3.39
N ARG A 241 25.24 4.54 -2.86
CA ARG A 241 24.60 3.24 -2.68
C ARG A 241 23.73 3.15 -1.41
N SER A 242 23.79 4.14 -0.55
CA SER A 242 23.09 4.12 0.72
C SER A 242 21.66 4.63 0.64
N VAL A 243 21.25 5.21 -0.49
CA VAL A 243 19.99 5.94 -0.59
C VAL A 243 19.12 5.43 -1.72
N VAL A 244 17.83 5.26 -1.43
CA VAL A 244 16.76 5.01 -2.40
C VAL A 244 15.76 6.16 -2.32
N THR A 245 15.28 6.62 -3.47
CA THR A 245 14.27 7.68 -3.54
C THR A 245 12.88 7.08 -3.48
N MET A 246 12.04 7.61 -2.61
CA MET A 246 10.61 7.27 -2.51
C MET A 246 9.78 8.46 -2.97
N ALA A 247 8.76 8.20 -3.77
CA ALA A 247 7.77 9.20 -4.14
C ALA A 247 6.70 9.30 -3.07
N ALA A 248 6.31 10.52 -2.73
CA ALA A 248 5.23 10.73 -1.79
C ALA A 248 4.67 12.14 -1.88
N TYR A 249 3.37 12.27 -2.09
CA TYR A 249 2.62 13.50 -1.83
C TYR A 249 3.23 14.76 -2.48
N GLY A 250 3.64 14.66 -3.73
CA GLY A 250 4.28 15.78 -4.45
C GLY A 250 5.72 16.06 -4.04
N SER A 251 6.32 15.21 -3.26
CA SER A 251 7.71 15.30 -2.81
C SER A 251 8.42 13.97 -2.97
N SER A 252 9.73 14.00 -3.07
CA SER A 252 10.56 12.80 -3.00
C SER A 252 11.27 12.74 -1.65
N TYR A 253 11.35 11.54 -1.10
CA TYR A 253 12.09 11.26 0.12
C TYR A 253 13.27 10.36 -0.20
N ARG A 254 14.38 10.61 0.45
CA ARG A 254 15.54 9.74 0.41
C ARG A 254 15.59 8.93 1.69
N ILE A 255 15.58 7.60 1.53
CA ILE A 255 15.63 6.67 2.64
C ILE A 255 17.00 6.02 2.64
N ALA A 256 17.63 5.97 3.81
CA ALA A 256 18.90 5.28 3.99
C ALA A 256 18.77 3.78 3.64
N SER A 257 19.87 3.13 3.32
CA SER A 257 19.91 1.71 2.97
C SER A 257 19.37 0.79 4.06
N ARG A 258 19.23 1.29 5.27
CA ARG A 258 18.60 0.62 6.42
C ARG A 258 17.87 1.65 7.28
N ALA A 259 16.64 1.31 7.68
CA ALA A 259 15.86 2.09 8.63
C ALA A 259 15.10 1.15 9.58
N ASP A 260 15.01 1.55 10.83
CA ASP A 260 14.12 0.99 11.84
C ASP A 260 12.97 1.97 12.04
N ILE A 261 11.74 1.51 11.92
CA ILE A 261 10.52 2.34 11.95
C ILE A 261 9.65 1.87 13.11
N TYR A 262 9.24 2.79 13.97
CA TYR A 262 8.51 2.50 15.20
C TYR A 262 7.09 3.06 15.15
#